data_63cc504ebfd95840573c3577c512fc3d
#
_entry.id   63cc504ebfd95840573c3577c512fc3d
#
_cell.length_a   1.000
_cell.length_b   1.000
_cell.length_c   1.000
_cell.angle_alpha   90.00
_cell.angle_beta   90.00
_cell.angle_gamma   90.00
#
_symmetry.space_group_name_H-M   'P 1'
#
loop_
_entity.id
_entity.type
_entity.pdbx_description
1 polymer ?
#
loop_
_entity_poly.entity_id
_entity_poly.type
_entity_poly.pdbx_seq_one_letter_code
_entity_poly.pdbx_strand_id
1 'polypeptide(L)'
;MRRAYAVLLALVCALAAALVTAGPAQAAAQTITNGTQFTDTSGNALHAHGGGVIKVGSYYYWFGEDRNADNTFKYVDAYRSTDLKNWEFRNHVLTQSSASELGTAYIERPKVIYNASTGKFVMWMHKENGVDYSEAKAAVAVSSTVDGSYTYQGSFQPLGDNMSRDITTFVDTDGTAYMVSAANENYDLHIYKLTADYTAIDSLVANPWVGGHREAPALFKRNGVYFMLTSAATGWSANQQQYATATSITGPWTAFTNVGDSTAYNSQTAYVLPVTGTSGTSYLYMGDRWGNSFGGTVNDSRYVWLPLTFPTTTSMSMASWYPEVSIDTAAGTITGTSATYNTLIARNSAKCADVPNQSLWQGIAISQYTCNSGTNQKWWFKDLGTGYYELMGRGSSLCLQENSTNVTQENCTGATTQQWSLTTSGSYVLVKARTSGECLDVNGASTANSAAIITYTCSGATNQQWTRGS
;
A
#
# COMPACT_ATOMS: atom_id res chain seq x y z
N MET A 1 36.82 5.16 -66.35
CA MET A 1 35.98 5.93 -65.49
C MET A 1 34.57 5.34 -65.25
N ARG A 2 34.21 4.11 -65.66
CA ARG A 2 32.87 3.50 -65.42
C ARG A 2 32.83 2.42 -64.34
N ARG A 3 33.93 2.09 -63.66
CA ARG A 3 33.97 1.08 -62.59
C ARG A 3 34.01 1.67 -61.16
N ALA A 4 34.23 2.98 -61.02
CA ALA A 4 34.34 3.63 -59.71
C ALA A 4 32.96 4.07 -59.13
N TYR A 5 31.92 4.24 -59.99
CA TYR A 5 30.59 4.68 -59.56
C TYR A 5 29.68 3.56 -59.03
N ALA A 6 29.95 2.31 -59.40
CA ALA A 6 29.15 1.17 -58.93
C ALA A 6 29.46 0.73 -57.50
N VAL A 7 30.66 1.03 -57.00
CA VAL A 7 31.07 0.65 -55.61
C VAL A 7 30.55 1.69 -54.59
N LEU A 8 30.41 2.96 -54.98
CA LEU A 8 29.91 4.00 -54.07
C LEU A 8 28.39 3.91 -53.86
N LEU A 9 27.62 3.43 -54.85
CA LEU A 9 26.15 3.26 -54.69
C LEU A 9 25.78 2.05 -53.80
N ALA A 10 26.62 1.00 -53.79
CA ALA A 10 26.42 -0.18 -52.96
C ALA A 10 26.72 0.07 -51.47
N LEU A 11 27.64 1.00 -51.15
CA LEU A 11 27.97 1.34 -49.78
C LEU A 11 26.91 2.29 -49.13
N VAL A 12 26.22 3.13 -49.91
CA VAL A 12 25.19 4.03 -49.40
C VAL A 12 23.87 3.27 -49.13
N CYS A 13 23.56 2.22 -49.89
CA CYS A 13 22.39 1.38 -49.63
C CYS A 13 22.55 0.44 -48.41
N ALA A 14 23.82 0.10 -48.02
CA ALA A 14 24.03 -0.76 -46.84
C ALA A 14 23.99 -0.02 -45.50
N LEU A 15 24.14 1.31 -45.47
CA LEU A 15 24.00 2.12 -44.23
C LEU A 15 22.58 2.57 -43.92
N ALA A 16 21.64 2.42 -44.85
CA ALA A 16 20.22 2.84 -44.62
C ALA A 16 19.34 1.75 -43.99
N ALA A 17 19.83 0.53 -43.79
CA ALA A 17 19.04 -0.61 -43.29
C ALA A 17 19.22 -0.92 -41.82
N ALA A 18 19.83 -0.06 -41.00
CA ALA A 18 20.10 -0.34 -39.58
C ALA A 18 19.52 0.72 -38.61
N LEU A 19 18.51 1.47 -39.02
CA LEU A 19 17.64 2.17 -38.10
C LEU A 19 16.51 1.20 -37.70
N VAL A 20 16.87 0.14 -36.97
CA VAL A 20 15.94 -0.52 -36.08
C VAL A 20 15.57 0.54 -35.04
N THR A 21 14.43 1.19 -35.20
CA THR A 21 13.83 1.95 -34.12
C THR A 21 13.62 0.96 -32.98
N ALA A 22 14.51 0.98 -31.99
CA ALA A 22 14.21 0.35 -30.72
C ALA A 22 12.90 1.00 -30.25
N GLY A 23 11.81 0.24 -30.29
CA GLY A 23 10.58 0.65 -29.64
C GLY A 23 10.91 1.09 -28.22
N PRO A 24 10.16 1.99 -27.60
CA PRO A 24 10.42 2.38 -26.23
C PRO A 24 10.54 1.10 -25.41
N ALA A 25 11.68 0.96 -24.69
CA ALA A 25 11.87 -0.19 -23.81
C ALA A 25 10.66 -0.26 -22.88
N GLN A 26 9.88 -1.33 -23.01
CA GLN A 26 8.72 -1.55 -22.16
C GLN A 26 9.24 -1.59 -20.73
N ALA A 27 8.71 -0.74 -19.86
CA ALA A 27 9.11 -0.72 -18.46
C ALA A 27 8.87 -2.12 -17.89
N ALA A 28 9.93 -2.75 -17.41
CA ALA A 28 9.82 -4.09 -16.82
C ALA A 28 8.90 -4.04 -15.59
N ALA A 29 8.15 -5.11 -15.35
CA ALA A 29 7.33 -5.26 -14.18
C ALA A 29 8.14 -4.96 -12.89
N GLN A 30 7.59 -4.17 -12.00
CA GLN A 30 8.20 -3.78 -10.73
C GLN A 30 7.58 -4.56 -9.58
N THR A 31 8.41 -5.06 -8.66
CA THR A 31 7.94 -5.77 -7.47
C THR A 31 8.01 -4.84 -6.26
N ILE A 32 6.89 -4.72 -5.54
CA ILE A 32 6.78 -4.05 -4.24
C ILE A 32 6.67 -5.08 -3.12
N THR A 33 7.17 -4.76 -1.93
CA THR A 33 7.01 -5.56 -0.71
C THR A 33 5.86 -5.00 0.12
N ASN A 34 4.85 -5.82 0.38
CA ASN A 34 3.65 -5.43 1.12
C ASN A 34 3.85 -5.35 2.63
N GLY A 35 3.05 -4.50 3.28
CA GLY A 35 3.04 -4.34 4.74
C GLY A 35 4.27 -3.61 5.26
N THR A 36 4.97 -2.87 4.40
CA THR A 36 6.17 -2.09 4.74
C THR A 36 5.93 -0.61 4.54
N GLN A 37 6.79 0.22 5.13
CA GLN A 37 6.92 1.62 4.76
C GLN A 37 7.57 1.68 3.38
N PHE A 38 6.95 2.41 2.43
CA PHE A 38 7.59 2.67 1.15
C PHE A 38 8.55 3.86 1.28
N THR A 39 9.53 3.93 0.39
CA THR A 39 10.46 5.05 0.32
C THR A 39 10.40 5.72 -1.05
N ASP A 40 10.70 7.02 -1.07
CA ASP A 40 10.91 7.76 -2.31
C ASP A 40 12.25 7.40 -2.97
N THR A 41 12.50 7.94 -4.15
CA THR A 41 13.75 7.71 -4.89
C THR A 41 15.00 8.30 -4.20
N SER A 42 14.82 9.11 -3.17
CA SER A 42 15.89 9.64 -2.31
C SER A 42 16.11 8.81 -1.04
N GLY A 43 15.28 7.78 -0.81
CA GLY A 43 15.35 6.90 0.35
C GLY A 43 14.59 7.41 1.59
N ASN A 44 13.85 8.53 1.48
CA ASN A 44 13.02 9.02 2.57
C ASN A 44 11.72 8.22 2.66
N ALA A 45 11.16 8.13 3.86
CA ALA A 45 9.83 7.55 4.05
C ALA A 45 8.78 8.30 3.21
N LEU A 46 7.91 7.54 2.56
CA LEU A 46 6.88 8.09 1.70
C LEU A 46 5.61 8.30 2.53
N HIS A 47 5.14 9.55 2.61
CA HIS A 47 3.94 9.95 3.35
C HIS A 47 2.80 10.23 2.38
N ALA A 48 2.04 9.19 2.04
CA ALA A 48 0.89 9.28 1.13
C ALA A 48 -0.31 8.46 1.64
N HIS A 49 -0.42 8.36 2.98
CA HIS A 49 -1.48 7.60 3.63
C HIS A 49 -2.85 8.23 3.40
N GLY A 50 -3.91 7.42 3.44
CA GLY A 50 -5.29 7.85 3.18
C GLY A 50 -5.54 8.37 1.76
N GLY A 51 -4.51 8.51 0.97
CA GLY A 51 -4.50 9.26 -0.27
C GLY A 51 -5.13 8.57 -1.48
N GLY A 52 -4.97 9.22 -2.64
CA GLY A 52 -5.42 8.70 -3.93
C GLY A 52 -4.41 8.98 -5.04
N VAL A 53 -4.59 8.31 -6.17
CA VAL A 53 -3.70 8.39 -7.33
C VAL A 53 -4.46 8.91 -8.55
N ILE A 54 -3.87 9.88 -9.26
CA ILE A 54 -4.33 10.31 -10.59
C ILE A 54 -3.23 10.05 -11.62
N LYS A 55 -3.61 9.56 -12.81
CA LYS A 55 -2.68 9.40 -13.94
C LYS A 55 -2.74 10.62 -14.84
N VAL A 56 -1.61 11.28 -15.08
CA VAL A 56 -1.47 12.44 -15.98
C VAL A 56 -0.31 12.19 -16.93
N GLY A 57 -0.60 12.07 -18.22
CA GLY A 57 0.39 11.66 -19.20
C GLY A 57 0.94 10.26 -18.90
N SER A 58 2.26 10.14 -18.83
CA SER A 58 2.95 8.88 -18.51
C SER A 58 3.11 8.65 -17.00
N TYR A 59 2.78 9.63 -16.16
CA TYR A 59 3.01 9.56 -14.71
C TYR A 59 1.72 9.28 -13.94
N TYR A 60 1.87 8.48 -12.87
CA TYR A 60 0.95 8.39 -11.76
C TYR A 60 1.39 9.40 -10.70
N TYR A 61 0.46 10.20 -10.18
CA TYR A 61 0.68 11.14 -9.09
C TYR A 61 -0.09 10.67 -7.88
N TRP A 62 0.61 10.45 -6.78
CA TRP A 62 0.05 9.96 -5.53
C TRP A 62 0.09 11.08 -4.50
N PHE A 63 -1.06 11.37 -3.92
CA PHE A 63 -1.23 12.38 -2.88
C PHE A 63 -1.58 11.70 -1.57
N GLY A 64 -1.13 12.26 -0.44
CA GLY A 64 -1.52 11.74 0.87
C GLY A 64 -1.05 12.63 2.01
N GLU A 65 -1.29 12.12 3.21
CA GLU A 65 -1.12 12.83 4.46
C GLU A 65 0.33 12.73 4.95
N ASP A 66 0.96 13.87 5.24
CA ASP A 66 2.12 13.99 6.13
C ASP A 66 1.68 14.77 7.38
N ARG A 67 1.96 14.23 8.54
CA ARG A 67 1.52 14.77 9.83
C ARG A 67 2.68 15.16 10.74
N ASN A 68 2.42 16.06 11.68
CA ASN A 68 3.31 16.36 12.79
C ASN A 68 3.39 15.18 13.77
N ALA A 69 4.34 15.22 14.69
CA ALA A 69 4.49 14.18 15.71
C ALA A 69 3.27 14.00 16.64
N ASP A 70 2.44 15.06 16.75
CA ASP A 70 1.18 15.04 17.50
C ASP A 70 -0.03 14.61 16.66
N ASN A 71 0.21 14.08 15.46
CA ASN A 71 -0.79 13.69 14.46
C ASN A 71 -1.60 14.85 13.84
N THR A 72 -1.31 16.11 14.13
CA THR A 72 -1.94 17.22 13.42
C THR A 72 -1.43 17.32 11.98
N PHE A 73 -2.21 17.95 11.12
CA PHE A 73 -1.85 18.19 9.72
C PHE A 73 -0.52 18.92 9.60
N LYS A 74 0.31 18.49 8.69
CA LYS A 74 1.56 19.17 8.32
C LYS A 74 1.56 19.52 6.84
N TYR A 75 1.43 18.52 5.98
CA TYR A 75 1.37 18.67 4.52
C TYR A 75 0.40 17.69 3.89
N VAL A 76 -0.11 18.05 2.71
CA VAL A 76 -0.44 17.06 1.69
C VAL A 76 0.77 16.95 0.77
N ASP A 77 1.35 15.78 0.71
CA ASP A 77 2.50 15.48 -0.13
C ASP A 77 2.06 14.93 -1.49
N ALA A 78 2.83 15.25 -2.52
CA ALA A 78 2.68 14.71 -3.86
C ALA A 78 3.94 13.98 -4.31
N TYR A 79 3.75 12.78 -4.83
CA TYR A 79 4.80 11.95 -5.42
C TYR A 79 4.40 11.58 -6.85
N ARG A 80 5.38 11.32 -7.72
CA ARG A 80 5.09 10.78 -9.06
C ARG A 80 5.92 9.55 -9.36
N SER A 81 5.36 8.66 -10.18
CA SER A 81 6.01 7.45 -10.67
C SER A 81 5.51 7.08 -12.05
N THR A 82 6.32 6.41 -12.88
CA THR A 82 5.89 5.78 -14.11
C THR A 82 5.58 4.29 -13.93
N ASP A 83 6.02 3.70 -12.82
CA ASP A 83 6.02 2.24 -12.60
C ASP A 83 5.35 1.78 -11.30
N LEU A 84 4.80 2.71 -10.49
CA LEU A 84 4.12 2.49 -9.20
C LEU A 84 5.02 1.92 -8.10
N LYS A 85 6.34 1.89 -8.29
CA LYS A 85 7.33 1.49 -7.30
C LYS A 85 8.29 2.62 -6.95
N ASN A 86 8.87 3.22 -7.99
CA ASN A 86 9.87 4.27 -7.84
C ASN A 86 9.16 5.63 -7.82
N TRP A 87 8.94 6.14 -6.61
CA TRP A 87 8.21 7.38 -6.37
C TRP A 87 9.16 8.54 -6.16
N GLU A 88 9.11 9.54 -7.02
CA GLU A 88 9.83 10.80 -6.88
C GLU A 88 8.99 11.77 -6.07
N PHE A 89 9.51 12.29 -4.96
CA PHE A 89 8.88 13.40 -4.23
C PHE A 89 8.78 14.63 -5.13
N ARG A 90 7.61 15.27 -5.15
CA ARG A 90 7.37 16.43 -6.00
C ARG A 90 7.22 17.73 -5.23
N ASN A 91 6.35 17.74 -4.23
CA ASN A 91 6.02 18.97 -3.53
C ASN A 91 5.18 18.68 -2.27
N HIS A 92 5.25 19.58 -1.30
CA HIS A 92 4.23 19.79 -0.29
C HIS A 92 3.12 20.66 -0.91
N VAL A 93 2.12 20.05 -1.53
CA VAL A 93 1.15 20.75 -2.39
C VAL A 93 0.12 21.55 -1.61
N LEU A 94 -0.10 21.22 -0.34
CA LEU A 94 -0.89 21.96 0.63
C LEU A 94 -0.14 21.94 1.97
N THR A 95 -0.11 23.09 2.68
CA THR A 95 0.65 23.24 3.92
C THR A 95 -0.20 23.91 5.00
N GLN A 96 0.22 23.85 6.26
CA GLN A 96 -0.42 24.57 7.36
C GLN A 96 -0.56 26.09 7.10
N SER A 97 0.36 26.67 6.33
CA SER A 97 0.32 28.11 5.98
C SER A 97 -0.56 28.43 4.78
N SER A 98 -1.15 27.44 4.11
CA SER A 98 -2.03 27.65 2.95
C SER A 98 -3.35 28.36 3.33
N ALA A 99 -3.80 28.23 4.57
CA ALA A 99 -4.94 28.95 5.12
C ALA A 99 -4.88 28.95 6.66
N SER A 100 -5.49 29.95 7.32
CA SER A 100 -5.49 30.06 8.79
C SER A 100 -6.14 28.84 9.48
N GLU A 101 -7.20 28.29 8.92
CA GLU A 101 -7.91 27.10 9.46
C GLU A 101 -7.14 25.79 9.31
N LEU A 102 -6.01 25.80 8.60
CA LEU A 102 -5.11 24.66 8.46
C LEU A 102 -3.95 24.68 9.47
N GLY A 103 -3.75 25.78 10.20
CA GLY A 103 -2.68 25.92 11.18
C GLY A 103 -2.74 24.90 12.31
N THR A 104 -3.95 24.56 12.75
CA THR A 104 -4.23 23.41 13.65
C THR A 104 -5.43 22.69 13.09
N ALA A 105 -5.21 21.55 12.44
CA ALA A 105 -6.26 20.79 11.76
C ALA A 105 -5.89 19.29 11.73
N TYR A 106 -6.87 18.42 11.44
CA TYR A 106 -6.62 17.17 10.76
C TYR A 106 -7.09 17.33 9.31
N ILE A 107 -6.24 16.98 8.36
CA ILE A 107 -6.57 16.87 6.94
C ILE A 107 -6.32 15.42 6.56
N GLU A 108 -7.37 14.77 6.08
CA GLU A 108 -7.38 13.34 5.84
C GLU A 108 -7.87 13.02 4.43
N ARG A 109 -7.39 11.91 3.90
CA ARG A 109 -7.83 11.28 2.64
C ARG A 109 -7.87 12.22 1.42
N PRO A 110 -6.79 12.97 1.11
CA PRO A 110 -6.77 13.85 -0.06
C PRO A 110 -6.97 13.05 -1.34
N LYS A 111 -7.90 13.49 -2.19
CA LYS A 111 -8.21 12.93 -3.50
C LYS A 111 -8.20 14.02 -4.54
N VAL A 112 -7.44 13.83 -5.61
CA VAL A 112 -7.30 14.80 -6.71
C VAL A 112 -8.00 14.27 -7.95
N ILE A 113 -8.85 15.11 -8.55
CA ILE A 113 -9.49 14.88 -9.84
C ILE A 113 -9.18 16.04 -10.79
N TYR A 114 -9.16 15.75 -12.11
CA TYR A 114 -8.92 16.75 -13.13
C TYR A 114 -10.22 17.17 -13.80
N ASN A 115 -10.47 18.46 -13.84
CA ASN A 115 -11.60 19.05 -14.56
C ASN A 115 -11.13 19.55 -15.94
N ALA A 116 -11.53 18.85 -16.99
CA ALA A 116 -11.12 19.16 -18.35
C ALA A 116 -11.69 20.49 -18.87
N SER A 117 -12.86 20.93 -18.36
CA SER A 117 -13.52 22.16 -18.83
C SER A 117 -12.85 23.41 -18.27
N THR A 118 -12.32 23.35 -17.05
CA THR A 118 -11.62 24.47 -16.39
C THR A 118 -10.09 24.36 -16.49
N GLY A 119 -9.56 23.20 -16.90
CA GLY A 119 -8.12 22.92 -16.88
C GLY A 119 -7.52 22.86 -15.49
N LYS A 120 -8.33 22.60 -14.45
CA LYS A 120 -7.91 22.60 -13.05
C LYS A 120 -7.84 21.20 -12.46
N PHE A 121 -6.89 21.01 -11.56
CA PHE A 121 -6.85 19.90 -10.61
C PHE A 121 -7.58 20.34 -9.35
N VAL A 122 -8.56 19.56 -8.92
CA VAL A 122 -9.37 19.83 -7.74
C VAL A 122 -9.11 18.73 -6.71
N MET A 123 -8.68 19.14 -5.53
CA MET A 123 -8.42 18.27 -4.39
C MET A 123 -9.56 18.37 -3.39
N TRP A 124 -10.10 17.23 -3.01
CA TRP A 124 -11.07 17.10 -1.93
C TRP A 124 -10.45 16.37 -0.75
N MET A 125 -10.79 16.77 0.48
CA MET A 125 -10.23 16.24 1.70
C MET A 125 -11.29 16.24 2.82
N HIS A 126 -11.14 15.36 3.80
CA HIS A 126 -11.80 15.47 5.08
C HIS A 126 -11.01 16.45 5.97
N LYS A 127 -11.71 17.34 6.68
CA LYS A 127 -11.10 18.37 7.55
C LYS A 127 -11.76 18.41 8.92
N GLU A 128 -10.91 18.40 9.96
CA GLU A 128 -11.27 18.54 11.37
C GLU A 128 -10.45 19.65 12.05
N ASN A 129 -10.86 20.03 13.28
CA ASN A 129 -10.26 21.12 14.05
C ASN A 129 -8.86 20.81 14.61
N GLY A 130 -8.32 19.58 14.43
CA GLY A 130 -7.03 19.18 14.97
C GLY A 130 -7.02 18.82 16.46
N VAL A 131 -8.18 18.78 17.09
CA VAL A 131 -8.40 18.36 18.48
C VAL A 131 -9.30 17.12 18.55
N ASP A 132 -10.40 17.15 17.82
CA ASP A 132 -11.37 16.05 17.74
C ASP A 132 -12.05 16.01 16.36
N TYR A 133 -13.02 15.11 16.19
CA TYR A 133 -13.76 14.91 14.95
C TYR A 133 -15.14 15.59 14.94
N SER A 134 -15.29 16.73 15.63
CA SER A 134 -16.59 17.42 15.78
C SER A 134 -16.94 18.35 14.61
N GLU A 135 -15.97 18.79 13.80
CA GLU A 135 -16.26 19.66 12.64
C GLU A 135 -16.87 18.89 11.46
N ALA A 136 -16.36 17.70 11.18
CA ALA A 136 -16.83 16.80 10.13
C ALA A 136 -17.09 17.54 8.80
N LYS A 137 -16.07 18.20 8.25
CA LYS A 137 -16.16 19.05 7.04
C LYS A 137 -15.47 18.41 5.84
N ALA A 138 -16.02 18.61 4.66
CA ALA A 138 -15.30 18.49 3.40
C ALA A 138 -14.50 19.76 3.15
N ALA A 139 -13.26 19.64 2.65
CA ALA A 139 -12.41 20.75 2.26
C ALA A 139 -12.00 20.63 0.79
N VAL A 140 -11.79 21.78 0.14
CA VAL A 140 -11.48 21.88 -1.29
C VAL A 140 -10.25 22.74 -1.51
N ALA A 141 -9.37 22.32 -2.42
CA ALA A 141 -8.26 23.10 -2.91
C ALA A 141 -8.07 22.90 -4.42
N VAL A 142 -7.54 23.90 -5.12
CA VAL A 142 -7.40 23.88 -6.57
C VAL A 142 -6.00 24.27 -7.03
N SER A 143 -5.54 23.66 -8.12
CA SER A 143 -4.28 24.02 -8.79
C SER A 143 -4.42 23.98 -10.31
N SER A 144 -3.57 24.72 -11.02
CA SER A 144 -3.44 24.62 -12.48
C SER A 144 -2.45 23.56 -12.95
N THR A 145 -1.66 23.01 -12.03
CA THR A 145 -0.72 21.92 -12.31
C THR A 145 -0.93 20.79 -11.30
N VAL A 146 -0.68 19.55 -11.72
CA VAL A 146 -0.99 18.37 -10.90
C VAL A 146 -0.21 18.33 -9.58
N ASP A 147 1.06 18.70 -9.59
CA ASP A 147 1.99 18.67 -8.45
C ASP A 147 2.46 20.06 -8.01
N GLY A 148 1.77 21.13 -8.46
CA GLY A 148 2.00 22.50 -7.98
C GLY A 148 1.29 22.74 -6.65
N SER A 149 1.52 23.94 -6.10
CA SER A 149 0.79 24.33 -4.88
C SER A 149 -0.70 24.49 -5.16
N TYR A 150 -1.52 23.98 -4.25
CA TYR A 150 -2.96 24.09 -4.30
C TYR A 150 -3.44 25.28 -3.48
N THR A 151 -4.31 26.08 -4.07
CA THR A 151 -4.99 27.19 -3.38
C THR A 151 -6.18 26.63 -2.64
N TYR A 152 -6.14 26.71 -1.32
CA TYR A 152 -7.24 26.28 -0.46
C TYR A 152 -8.46 27.17 -0.67
N GLN A 153 -9.65 26.56 -0.86
CA GLN A 153 -10.90 27.26 -1.13
C GLN A 153 -11.82 27.33 0.10
N GLY A 154 -11.49 26.62 1.17
CA GLY A 154 -12.27 26.53 2.39
C GLY A 154 -12.78 25.14 2.71
N SER A 155 -13.47 25.03 3.85
CA SER A 155 -14.14 23.81 4.32
C SER A 155 -15.58 24.08 4.70
N PHE A 156 -16.43 23.08 4.54
CA PHE A 156 -17.87 23.19 4.80
C PHE A 156 -18.49 21.82 5.06
N GLN A 157 -19.64 21.81 5.74
CA GLN A 157 -20.50 20.65 5.77
C GLN A 157 -21.34 20.60 4.48
N PRO A 158 -21.34 19.47 3.72
CA PRO A 158 -22.11 19.36 2.49
C PRO A 158 -23.57 19.74 2.66
N LEU A 159 -24.08 20.56 1.74
CA LEU A 159 -25.46 21.10 1.74
C LEU A 159 -25.85 21.86 3.03
N GLY A 160 -24.85 22.28 3.82
CA GLY A 160 -25.02 23.17 4.97
C GLY A 160 -25.04 22.47 6.33
N ASP A 161 -25.44 21.19 6.40
CA ASP A 161 -25.65 20.49 7.67
C ASP A 161 -25.25 19.00 7.66
N ASN A 162 -24.77 18.46 6.53
CA ASN A 162 -24.33 17.07 6.48
C ASN A 162 -22.89 16.97 6.95
N MET A 163 -22.62 16.13 7.94
CA MET A 163 -21.27 15.75 8.31
C MET A 163 -20.54 15.12 7.13
N SER A 164 -19.24 15.37 7.00
CA SER A 164 -18.36 14.77 6.02
C SER A 164 -17.07 14.35 6.68
N ARG A 165 -16.87 13.05 6.83
CA ARG A 165 -15.64 12.44 7.31
C ARG A 165 -14.91 11.74 6.18
N ASP A 166 -14.51 10.49 6.30
CA ASP A 166 -13.76 9.76 5.26
C ASP A 166 -14.37 9.94 3.88
N ILE A 167 -13.56 10.39 2.93
CA ILE A 167 -14.01 10.71 1.58
C ILE A 167 -13.26 9.96 0.49
N THR A 168 -13.92 9.85 -0.66
CA THR A 168 -13.28 9.60 -1.97
C THR A 168 -13.96 10.42 -3.05
N THR A 169 -13.29 10.58 -4.18
CA THR A 169 -13.86 11.22 -5.38
C THR A 169 -13.80 10.28 -6.57
N PHE A 170 -14.73 10.46 -7.50
CA PHE A 170 -14.82 9.68 -8.73
C PHE A 170 -15.31 10.57 -9.86
N VAL A 171 -14.68 10.48 -11.03
CA VAL A 171 -15.16 11.12 -12.28
C VAL A 171 -15.64 10.02 -13.21
N ASP A 172 -16.90 10.10 -13.60
CA ASP A 172 -17.50 9.14 -14.53
C ASP A 172 -17.12 9.43 -15.99
N THR A 173 -17.43 8.49 -16.86
CA THR A 173 -17.09 8.53 -18.30
C THR A 173 -17.74 9.68 -19.07
N ASP A 174 -18.82 10.24 -18.55
CA ASP A 174 -19.51 11.43 -19.10
C ASP A 174 -18.95 12.76 -18.58
N GLY A 175 -17.93 12.71 -17.69
CA GLY A 175 -17.35 13.88 -17.07
C GLY A 175 -18.09 14.36 -15.80
N THR A 176 -19.16 13.68 -15.38
CA THR A 176 -19.80 13.98 -14.09
C THR A 176 -18.91 13.53 -12.94
N ALA A 177 -18.64 14.42 -12.00
CA ALA A 177 -17.84 14.09 -10.81
C ALA A 177 -18.72 13.88 -9.57
N TYR A 178 -18.25 12.99 -8.73
CA TYR A 178 -18.92 12.62 -7.48
C TYR A 178 -17.93 12.64 -6.32
N MET A 179 -18.43 13.01 -5.14
CA MET A 179 -17.78 12.79 -3.86
C MET A 179 -18.61 11.78 -3.06
N VAL A 180 -17.94 10.80 -2.48
CA VAL A 180 -18.55 9.89 -1.50
C VAL A 180 -17.97 10.23 -0.16
N SER A 181 -18.82 10.35 0.86
CA SER A 181 -18.40 10.74 2.21
C SER A 181 -19.14 9.95 3.28
N ALA A 182 -18.39 9.49 4.28
CA ALA A 182 -18.98 9.04 5.53
C ALA A 182 -19.63 10.23 6.25
N ALA A 183 -20.85 10.08 6.69
CA ALA A 183 -21.69 11.13 7.26
C ALA A 183 -22.40 10.62 8.53
N ASN A 184 -23.08 11.53 9.25
CA ASN A 184 -23.87 11.19 10.42
C ASN A 184 -23.08 10.31 11.42
N GLU A 185 -21.90 10.79 11.90
CA GLU A 185 -21.01 10.06 12.80
C GLU A 185 -20.55 8.68 12.25
N ASN A 186 -20.29 8.59 10.91
CA ASN A 186 -20.00 7.37 10.18
C ASN A 186 -21.14 6.33 10.15
N TYR A 187 -22.39 6.74 10.49
CA TYR A 187 -23.56 5.87 10.36
C TYR A 187 -23.98 5.71 8.90
N ASP A 188 -23.84 6.77 8.10
CA ASP A 188 -24.30 6.83 6.72
C ASP A 188 -23.13 6.97 5.74
N LEU A 189 -23.38 6.65 4.48
CA LEU A 189 -22.44 6.88 3.38
C LEU A 189 -23.14 7.63 2.25
N HIS A 190 -22.88 8.92 2.16
CA HIS A 190 -23.52 9.82 1.20
C HIS A 190 -22.76 9.83 -0.14
N ILE A 191 -23.50 9.85 -1.25
CA ILE A 191 -22.95 10.06 -2.59
C ILE A 191 -23.46 11.41 -3.10
N TYR A 192 -22.55 12.35 -3.28
CA TYR A 192 -22.83 13.69 -3.77
C TYR A 192 -22.39 13.83 -5.21
N LYS A 193 -23.21 14.50 -6.03
CA LYS A 193 -22.79 15.04 -7.32
C LYS A 193 -22.08 16.37 -7.09
N LEU A 194 -20.96 16.60 -7.76
CA LEU A 194 -20.23 17.85 -7.74
C LEU A 194 -20.74 18.82 -8.82
N THR A 195 -20.52 20.12 -8.61
CA THR A 195 -20.73 21.15 -9.62
C THR A 195 -19.89 20.92 -10.87
N ALA A 196 -20.21 21.59 -11.96
CA ALA A 196 -19.54 21.42 -13.26
C ALA A 196 -18.03 21.72 -13.22
N ASP A 197 -17.57 22.57 -12.31
CA ASP A 197 -16.17 22.91 -12.07
C ASP A 197 -15.49 22.02 -11.02
N TYR A 198 -16.24 21.09 -10.39
CA TYR A 198 -15.84 20.16 -9.35
C TYR A 198 -15.49 20.78 -7.99
N THR A 199 -15.74 22.07 -7.78
CA THR A 199 -15.29 22.79 -6.59
C THR A 199 -16.35 22.88 -5.48
N ALA A 200 -17.60 22.45 -5.73
CA ALA A 200 -18.67 22.47 -4.75
C ALA A 200 -19.61 21.26 -4.88
N ILE A 201 -20.45 21.07 -3.90
CA ILE A 201 -21.52 20.06 -3.93
C ILE A 201 -22.72 20.64 -4.70
N ASP A 202 -23.19 19.91 -5.73
CA ASP A 202 -24.43 20.23 -6.46
C ASP A 202 -25.64 19.64 -5.73
N SER A 203 -25.61 18.35 -5.42
CA SER A 203 -26.74 17.64 -4.82
C SER A 203 -26.32 16.34 -4.14
N LEU A 204 -27.10 15.90 -3.15
CA LEU A 204 -27.04 14.53 -2.62
C LEU A 204 -27.83 13.62 -3.58
N VAL A 205 -27.14 12.69 -4.23
CA VAL A 205 -27.76 11.83 -5.25
C VAL A 205 -28.11 10.43 -4.74
N ALA A 206 -27.48 9.97 -3.64
CA ALA A 206 -27.82 8.73 -2.99
C ALA A 206 -27.33 8.67 -1.54
N ASN A 207 -28.10 8.00 -0.68
CA ASN A 207 -27.74 7.53 0.66
C ASN A 207 -28.25 6.10 0.83
N PRO A 208 -27.63 5.11 0.19
CA PRO A 208 -28.18 3.76 0.05
C PRO A 208 -28.02 2.89 1.30
N TRP A 209 -27.17 3.29 2.26
CA TRP A 209 -26.80 2.47 3.42
C TRP A 209 -26.97 3.24 4.73
N VAL A 210 -28.16 3.79 4.96
CA VAL A 210 -28.52 4.49 6.21
C VAL A 210 -28.30 3.55 7.41
N GLY A 211 -27.54 4.02 8.40
CA GLY A 211 -27.17 3.23 9.57
C GLY A 211 -26.21 2.07 9.30
N GLY A 212 -25.53 2.07 8.15
CA GLY A 212 -24.65 0.99 7.73
C GLY A 212 -23.28 0.95 8.42
N HIS A 213 -22.90 2.00 9.15
CA HIS A 213 -21.63 2.15 9.87
C HIS A 213 -20.41 1.87 8.97
N ARG A 214 -20.35 2.56 7.82
CA ARG A 214 -19.26 2.39 6.85
C ARG A 214 -18.44 3.66 6.68
N GLU A 215 -17.12 3.48 6.58
CA GLU A 215 -16.12 4.53 6.34
C GLU A 215 -15.10 4.10 5.28
N ALA A 216 -14.07 4.91 5.03
CA ALA A 216 -13.00 4.64 4.08
C ALA A 216 -13.50 4.24 2.68
N PRO A 217 -14.40 5.02 2.03
CA PRO A 217 -14.92 4.65 0.74
C PRO A 217 -13.86 4.69 -0.36
N ALA A 218 -13.92 3.70 -1.28
CA ALA A 218 -13.25 3.75 -2.57
C ALA A 218 -14.25 3.35 -3.65
N LEU A 219 -14.46 4.25 -4.62
CA LEU A 219 -15.42 4.08 -5.70
C LEU A 219 -14.70 3.95 -7.04
N PHE A 220 -15.02 2.92 -7.79
CA PHE A 220 -14.53 2.73 -9.15
C PHE A 220 -15.58 2.09 -10.05
N LYS A 221 -15.38 2.19 -11.38
CA LYS A 221 -16.28 1.60 -12.37
C LYS A 221 -15.53 0.57 -13.22
N ARG A 222 -16.13 -0.59 -13.42
CA ARG A 222 -15.59 -1.67 -14.25
C ARG A 222 -16.70 -2.25 -15.12
N ASN A 223 -16.51 -2.22 -16.46
CA ASN A 223 -17.46 -2.78 -17.41
C ASN A 223 -18.93 -2.32 -17.20
N GLY A 224 -19.11 -1.03 -16.89
CA GLY A 224 -20.43 -0.44 -16.66
C GLY A 224 -21.00 -0.65 -15.25
N VAL A 225 -20.32 -1.40 -14.38
CA VAL A 225 -20.71 -1.64 -12.99
C VAL A 225 -19.87 -0.78 -12.05
N TYR A 226 -20.52 -0.06 -11.14
CA TYR A 226 -19.88 0.65 -10.03
C TYR A 226 -19.61 -0.31 -8.88
N PHE A 227 -18.45 -0.18 -8.28
CA PHE A 227 -18.01 -0.89 -7.08
C PHE A 227 -17.71 0.12 -5.99
N MET A 228 -18.37 -0.01 -4.85
CA MET A 228 -18.11 0.76 -3.63
C MET A 228 -17.44 -0.18 -2.63
N LEU A 229 -16.17 0.04 -2.32
CA LEU A 229 -15.42 -0.67 -1.30
C LEU A 229 -15.33 0.20 -0.05
N THR A 230 -15.50 -0.39 1.14
CA THR A 230 -15.55 0.34 2.42
C THR A 230 -15.02 -0.50 3.56
N SER A 231 -14.62 0.15 4.67
CA SER A 231 -14.42 -0.48 5.98
C SER A 231 -15.61 -0.27 6.92
N ALA A 232 -15.67 -1.01 8.01
CA ALA A 232 -16.51 -0.65 9.15
C ALA A 232 -15.88 0.51 9.94
N ALA A 233 -16.67 1.24 10.70
CA ALA A 233 -16.23 2.33 11.56
C ALA A 233 -15.66 1.77 12.88
N THR A 234 -14.37 1.46 12.91
CA THR A 234 -13.66 0.92 14.09
C THR A 234 -12.41 1.73 14.46
N GLY A 235 -12.37 3.01 14.07
CA GLY A 235 -11.23 3.89 14.25
C GLY A 235 -9.99 3.31 13.52
N TRP A 236 -8.83 3.31 14.19
CA TRP A 236 -7.58 2.85 13.61
C TRP A 236 -7.44 1.32 13.52
N SER A 237 -8.38 0.54 14.09
CA SER A 237 -8.32 -0.92 14.07
C SER A 237 -8.80 -1.48 12.75
N ALA A 238 -8.01 -2.36 12.15
CA ALA A 238 -8.39 -3.05 10.92
C ALA A 238 -9.60 -3.96 11.14
N ASN A 239 -10.47 -4.04 10.13
CA ASN A 239 -11.71 -4.80 10.18
C ASN A 239 -12.05 -5.43 8.82
N GLN A 240 -13.18 -6.16 8.76
CA GLN A 240 -13.67 -6.76 7.54
C GLN A 240 -14.06 -5.68 6.53
N GLN A 241 -13.32 -5.59 5.40
CA GLN A 241 -13.72 -4.77 4.27
C GLN A 241 -14.91 -5.40 3.56
N GLN A 242 -15.80 -4.55 3.05
CA GLN A 242 -16.98 -4.97 2.30
C GLN A 242 -17.15 -4.11 1.06
N TYR A 243 -17.76 -4.69 0.03
CA TYR A 243 -18.11 -3.96 -1.18
C TYR A 243 -19.58 -4.14 -1.53
N ALA A 244 -20.12 -3.17 -2.25
CA ALA A 244 -21.43 -3.23 -2.90
C ALA A 244 -21.29 -2.82 -4.37
N THR A 245 -22.25 -3.19 -5.20
CA THR A 245 -22.26 -2.88 -6.64
C THR A 245 -23.58 -2.27 -7.09
N ALA A 246 -23.52 -1.48 -8.17
CA ALA A 246 -24.68 -0.93 -8.84
C ALA A 246 -24.40 -0.72 -10.34
N THR A 247 -25.45 -0.66 -11.16
CA THR A 247 -25.35 -0.29 -12.58
C THR A 247 -25.60 1.21 -12.81
N SER A 248 -26.10 1.92 -11.79
CA SER A 248 -26.22 3.39 -11.74
C SER A 248 -25.59 3.89 -10.45
N ILE A 249 -24.96 5.06 -10.48
CA ILE A 249 -24.37 5.69 -9.28
C ILE A 249 -25.43 5.99 -8.20
N THR A 250 -26.66 6.25 -8.62
CA THR A 250 -27.81 6.48 -7.75
C THR A 250 -28.45 5.18 -7.22
N GLY A 251 -27.95 4.01 -7.64
CA GLY A 251 -28.46 2.70 -7.29
C GLY A 251 -29.50 2.15 -8.27
N PRO A 252 -30.24 1.09 -7.89
CA PRO A 252 -30.12 0.43 -6.57
C PRO A 252 -28.75 -0.23 -6.37
N TRP A 253 -28.19 -0.06 -5.18
CA TRP A 253 -26.96 -0.73 -4.75
C TRP A 253 -27.30 -2.07 -4.09
N THR A 254 -26.43 -3.05 -4.29
CA THR A 254 -26.54 -4.35 -3.61
C THR A 254 -26.27 -4.20 -2.10
N ALA A 255 -26.66 -5.21 -1.32
CA ALA A 255 -26.16 -5.37 0.03
C ALA A 255 -24.61 -5.55 0.01
N PHE A 256 -23.96 -5.19 1.11
CA PHE A 256 -22.52 -5.36 1.27
C PHE A 256 -22.11 -6.84 1.32
N THR A 257 -21.03 -7.15 0.63
CA THR A 257 -20.39 -8.47 0.57
C THR A 257 -18.96 -8.36 1.08
N ASN A 258 -18.50 -9.32 1.89
CA ASN A 258 -17.15 -9.35 2.43
C ASN A 258 -16.09 -9.52 1.33
N VAL A 259 -14.94 -8.86 1.50
CA VAL A 259 -13.76 -8.99 0.65
C VAL A 259 -12.49 -9.01 1.50
N GLY A 260 -11.52 -9.85 1.13
CA GLY A 260 -10.33 -10.10 1.95
C GLY A 260 -10.61 -11.00 3.15
N ASP A 261 -9.66 -11.09 4.06
CA ASP A 261 -9.87 -11.73 5.37
C ASP A 261 -10.61 -10.80 6.35
N SER A 262 -10.85 -11.27 7.57
CA SER A 262 -11.61 -10.52 8.60
C SER A 262 -10.99 -9.17 9.01
N THR A 263 -9.76 -8.87 8.55
CA THR A 263 -9.03 -7.64 8.83
C THR A 263 -8.54 -6.95 7.55
N ALA A 264 -8.96 -7.43 6.37
CA ALA A 264 -8.38 -7.04 5.08
C ALA A 264 -6.83 -7.07 5.11
N TYR A 265 -6.30 -8.16 5.65
CA TYR A 265 -4.85 -8.36 5.85
C TYR A 265 -4.20 -7.28 6.72
N ASN A 266 -4.90 -6.87 7.76
CA ASN A 266 -4.52 -5.80 8.68
C ASN A 266 -4.33 -4.46 7.96
N SER A 267 -5.35 -4.04 7.20
CA SER A 267 -5.35 -2.76 6.49
C SER A 267 -6.76 -2.18 6.35
N GLN A 268 -6.83 -0.87 6.08
CA GLN A 268 -8.05 -0.15 5.72
C GLN A 268 -7.90 0.42 4.31
N THR A 269 -8.97 0.40 3.52
CA THR A 269 -9.00 0.98 2.17
C THR A 269 -8.60 2.47 2.18
N ALA A 270 -7.70 2.85 1.26
CA ALA A 270 -7.43 4.24 0.89
C ALA A 270 -7.94 4.55 -0.52
N TYR A 271 -7.70 3.63 -1.46
CA TYR A 271 -8.04 3.82 -2.87
C TYR A 271 -8.11 2.49 -3.62
N VAL A 272 -8.74 2.50 -4.80
CA VAL A 272 -8.62 1.43 -5.80
C VAL A 272 -8.12 2.04 -7.09
N LEU A 273 -6.92 1.63 -7.53
CA LEU A 273 -6.28 2.17 -8.73
C LEU A 273 -6.46 1.23 -9.92
N PRO A 274 -7.13 1.67 -11.01
CA PRO A 274 -7.08 0.97 -12.28
C PRO A 274 -5.71 1.15 -12.93
N VAL A 275 -5.04 0.06 -13.26
CA VAL A 275 -3.77 0.04 -14.00
C VAL A 275 -4.05 -0.50 -15.40
N THR A 276 -4.05 0.39 -16.39
CA THR A 276 -4.40 0.07 -17.78
C THR A 276 -3.15 0.06 -18.66
N GLY A 277 -2.98 -0.99 -19.44
CA GLY A 277 -1.90 -1.17 -20.39
C GLY A 277 -2.30 -2.01 -21.60
N THR A 278 -1.32 -2.53 -22.32
CA THR A 278 -1.52 -3.24 -23.60
C THR A 278 -2.27 -4.58 -23.45
N SER A 279 -2.24 -5.22 -22.29
CA SER A 279 -2.94 -6.48 -22.00
C SER A 279 -4.31 -6.29 -21.35
N GLY A 280 -4.70 -5.05 -21.06
CA GLY A 280 -5.99 -4.73 -20.42
C GLY A 280 -5.87 -3.86 -19.18
N THR A 281 -6.84 -4.00 -18.27
CA THR A 281 -6.88 -3.25 -17.01
C THR A 281 -6.94 -4.20 -15.83
N SER A 282 -5.97 -4.10 -14.94
CA SER A 282 -6.01 -4.69 -13.61
C SER A 282 -6.37 -3.63 -12.56
N TYR A 283 -6.84 -4.05 -11.41
CA TYR A 283 -7.24 -3.16 -10.32
C TYR A 283 -6.41 -3.46 -9.07
N LEU A 284 -5.78 -2.41 -8.53
CA LEU A 284 -4.95 -2.46 -7.35
C LEU A 284 -5.73 -1.94 -6.14
N TYR A 285 -5.96 -2.80 -5.15
CA TYR A 285 -6.34 -2.35 -3.82
C TYR A 285 -5.14 -1.62 -3.20
N MET A 286 -5.35 -0.41 -2.76
CA MET A 286 -4.39 0.38 -2.01
C MET A 286 -4.96 0.59 -0.61
N GLY A 287 -4.34 -0.03 0.38
CA GLY A 287 -4.74 0.05 1.79
C GLY A 287 -3.61 0.55 2.67
N ASP A 288 -4.01 1.14 3.81
CA ASP A 288 -3.10 1.56 4.87
C ASP A 288 -3.23 0.63 6.08
N ARG A 289 -2.10 0.19 6.60
CA ARG A 289 -1.97 -0.41 7.92
C ARG A 289 -1.58 0.70 8.87
N TRP A 290 -2.56 1.24 9.58
CA TRP A 290 -2.39 2.45 10.37
C TRP A 290 -1.40 2.29 11.52
N GLY A 291 -0.43 3.21 11.63
CA GLY A 291 0.56 3.26 12.70
C GLY A 291 -0.05 3.34 14.08
N ASN A 292 -1.15 4.08 14.20
CA ASN A 292 -1.91 4.20 15.45
C ASN A 292 -2.43 2.86 15.99
N SER A 293 -2.66 1.85 15.13
CA SER A 293 -3.11 0.52 15.54
C SER A 293 -2.01 -0.32 16.22
N PHE A 294 -0.74 0.09 16.11
CA PHE A 294 0.40 -0.60 16.72
C PHE A 294 1.34 0.32 17.52
N GLY A 295 0.78 1.45 18.02
CA GLY A 295 1.47 2.35 18.94
C GLY A 295 2.36 3.40 18.28
N GLY A 296 2.18 3.64 16.99
CA GLY A 296 2.81 4.72 16.24
C GLY A 296 1.87 5.86 15.93
N THR A 297 2.29 6.69 14.97
CA THR A 297 1.53 7.81 14.39
C THR A 297 1.04 7.43 12.99
N VAL A 298 0.28 8.30 12.32
CA VAL A 298 -0.12 8.11 10.92
C VAL A 298 1.12 7.98 10.02
N ASN A 299 2.19 8.72 10.29
CA ASN A 299 3.43 8.64 9.49
C ASN A 299 4.18 7.30 9.65
N ASP A 300 3.88 6.52 10.67
CA ASP A 300 4.42 5.16 10.87
C ASP A 300 3.62 4.07 10.16
N SER A 301 2.51 4.45 9.51
CA SER A 301 1.65 3.52 8.79
C SER A 301 2.40 2.80 7.67
N ARG A 302 1.87 1.66 7.24
CA ARG A 302 2.46 0.80 6.22
C ARG A 302 1.50 0.60 5.06
N TYR A 303 2.02 0.36 3.88
CA TYR A 303 1.21 0.17 2.69
C TYR A 303 0.90 -1.30 2.46
N VAL A 304 -0.36 -1.59 2.16
CA VAL A 304 -0.84 -2.92 1.77
C VAL A 304 -1.52 -2.80 0.41
N TRP A 305 -0.83 -3.25 -0.64
CA TRP A 305 -1.29 -3.18 -2.02
C TRP A 305 -1.52 -4.58 -2.57
N LEU A 306 -2.75 -4.88 -2.96
CA LEU A 306 -3.13 -6.23 -3.36
C LEU A 306 -3.90 -6.23 -4.69
N PRO A 307 -3.72 -7.25 -5.55
CA PRO A 307 -4.52 -7.38 -6.75
C PRO A 307 -5.97 -7.69 -6.40
N LEU A 308 -6.90 -6.96 -7.01
CA LEU A 308 -8.31 -7.31 -7.02
C LEU A 308 -8.63 -8.21 -8.21
N THR A 309 -9.39 -9.25 -7.98
CA THR A 309 -9.90 -10.14 -9.02
C THR A 309 -11.43 -10.07 -9.09
N PHE A 310 -11.98 -10.42 -10.24
CA PHE A 310 -13.41 -10.28 -10.51
C PHE A 310 -13.96 -11.59 -11.08
N PRO A 311 -14.41 -12.52 -10.20
CA PRO A 311 -14.94 -13.82 -10.64
C PRO A 311 -16.15 -13.70 -11.59
N THR A 312 -16.96 -12.65 -11.43
CA THR A 312 -18.06 -12.29 -12.32
C THR A 312 -18.02 -10.78 -12.64
N THR A 313 -18.98 -10.30 -13.42
CA THR A 313 -19.11 -8.85 -13.73
C THR A 313 -19.42 -8.00 -12.50
N THR A 314 -20.06 -8.58 -11.48
CA THR A 314 -20.53 -7.88 -10.27
C THR A 314 -19.88 -8.40 -8.98
N SER A 315 -18.96 -9.38 -9.06
CA SER A 315 -18.25 -9.87 -7.89
C SER A 315 -16.78 -9.46 -7.91
N MET A 316 -16.26 -9.16 -6.71
CA MET A 316 -14.88 -8.77 -6.47
C MET A 316 -14.28 -9.65 -5.38
N SER A 317 -13.01 -10.00 -5.52
CA SER A 317 -12.27 -10.79 -4.54
C SER A 317 -10.86 -10.23 -4.32
N MET A 318 -10.43 -10.26 -3.08
CA MET A 318 -9.05 -10.05 -2.62
C MET A 318 -8.66 -11.33 -1.86
N ALA A 319 -8.31 -12.37 -2.63
CA ALA A 319 -8.36 -13.76 -2.15
C ALA A 319 -7.24 -14.14 -1.19
N SER A 320 -6.07 -13.47 -1.25
CA SER A 320 -4.89 -13.90 -0.50
C SER A 320 -4.01 -12.72 -0.11
N TRP A 321 -3.28 -12.91 0.99
CA TRP A 321 -2.11 -12.09 1.27
C TRP A 321 -0.97 -12.47 0.32
N TYR A 322 -0.39 -11.45 -0.28
CA TYR A 322 0.82 -11.58 -1.06
C TYR A 322 1.92 -10.71 -0.44
N PRO A 323 3.03 -11.30 0.05
CA PRO A 323 4.13 -10.52 0.63
C PRO A 323 4.78 -9.61 -0.41
N GLU A 324 4.69 -9.97 -1.68
CA GLU A 324 5.16 -9.17 -2.80
C GLU A 324 4.10 -9.11 -3.90
N VAL A 325 4.04 -7.97 -4.57
CA VAL A 325 3.17 -7.75 -5.74
C VAL A 325 3.99 -7.18 -6.88
N SER A 326 3.91 -7.82 -8.03
CA SER A 326 4.53 -7.37 -9.27
C SER A 326 3.52 -6.57 -10.09
N ILE A 327 3.90 -5.35 -10.48
CA ILE A 327 3.07 -4.42 -11.24
C ILE A 327 3.78 -4.09 -12.56
N ASP A 328 3.11 -4.34 -13.68
CA ASP A 328 3.55 -3.93 -15.00
C ASP A 328 2.58 -2.86 -15.53
N THR A 329 2.99 -1.59 -15.44
CA THR A 329 2.17 -0.46 -15.88
C THR A 329 2.03 -0.36 -17.39
N ALA A 330 2.95 -0.95 -18.16
CA ALA A 330 2.89 -0.97 -19.62
C ALA A 330 1.95 -2.07 -20.12
N ALA A 331 1.98 -3.24 -19.49
CA ALA A 331 1.05 -4.34 -19.79
C ALA A 331 -0.33 -4.12 -19.13
N GLY A 332 -0.41 -3.38 -18.02
CA GLY A 332 -1.64 -3.23 -17.22
C GLY A 332 -1.94 -4.48 -16.39
N THR A 333 -0.89 -5.18 -15.91
CA THR A 333 -1.03 -6.42 -15.14
C THR A 333 -0.51 -6.26 -13.72
N ILE A 334 -1.19 -6.93 -12.79
CA ILE A 334 -0.83 -6.96 -11.37
C ILE A 334 -0.90 -8.42 -10.92
N THR A 335 0.21 -8.94 -10.37
CA THR A 335 0.30 -10.32 -9.90
C THR A 335 0.91 -10.40 -8.51
N GLY A 336 0.30 -11.19 -7.63
CA GLY A 336 0.82 -11.41 -6.28
C GLY A 336 1.74 -12.63 -6.22
N THR A 337 2.82 -12.54 -5.46
CA THR A 337 3.71 -13.67 -5.17
C THR A 337 3.11 -14.49 -4.04
N SER A 338 2.72 -15.72 -4.32
CA SER A 338 2.29 -16.66 -3.28
C SER A 338 3.45 -17.10 -2.40
N ALA A 339 3.24 -17.14 -1.09
CA ALA A 339 4.26 -17.55 -0.13
C ALA A 339 3.76 -18.71 0.75
N THR A 340 4.61 -19.69 0.95
CA THR A 340 4.39 -20.73 1.97
C THR A 340 5.10 -20.31 3.24
N TYR A 341 4.33 -20.17 4.31
CA TYR A 341 4.85 -19.78 5.61
C TYR A 341 5.08 -20.99 6.51
N ASN A 342 6.23 -21.02 7.14
CA ASN A 342 6.64 -22.08 8.06
C ASN A 342 6.92 -21.52 9.45
N THR A 343 6.79 -22.35 10.49
CA THR A 343 7.36 -22.08 11.80
C THR A 343 8.82 -22.56 11.83
N LEU A 344 9.67 -21.88 12.59
CA LEU A 344 10.99 -22.36 13.01
C LEU A 344 10.88 -22.85 14.45
N ILE A 345 10.96 -24.17 14.66
CA ILE A 345 10.79 -24.80 15.97
C ILE A 345 12.16 -25.30 16.46
N ALA A 346 12.63 -24.76 17.58
CA ALA A 346 13.89 -25.18 18.20
C ALA A 346 13.80 -26.58 18.76
N ARG A 347 14.77 -27.45 18.46
CA ARG A 347 14.78 -28.85 18.88
C ARG A 347 14.87 -29.00 20.41
N ASN A 348 15.68 -28.17 21.08
CA ASN A 348 15.89 -28.28 22.52
C ASN A 348 14.68 -27.94 23.39
N SER A 349 13.81 -27.02 22.89
CA SER A 349 12.72 -26.44 23.65
C SER A 349 11.32 -26.74 23.09
N ALA A 350 11.23 -27.22 21.87
CA ALA A 350 9.98 -27.33 21.09
C ALA A 350 9.19 -26.01 20.96
N LYS A 351 9.89 -24.86 21.05
CA LYS A 351 9.31 -23.52 20.92
C LYS A 351 9.60 -22.92 19.56
N CYS A 352 8.74 -22.01 19.16
CA CYS A 352 8.81 -21.30 17.88
C CYS A 352 9.67 -20.03 17.96
N ALA A 353 10.44 -19.73 16.92
CA ALA A 353 10.98 -18.40 16.70
C ALA A 353 9.85 -17.39 16.58
N ASP A 354 9.88 -16.35 17.40
CA ASP A 354 8.76 -15.47 17.71
C ASP A 354 9.18 -14.00 17.64
N VAL A 355 8.35 -13.21 16.97
CA VAL A 355 8.43 -11.75 17.09
C VAL A 355 7.62 -11.33 18.32
N PRO A 356 8.26 -10.86 19.40
CA PRO A 356 7.60 -10.53 20.66
C PRO A 356 6.43 -9.55 20.46
N ASN A 357 5.32 -9.81 21.15
CA ASN A 357 4.12 -8.98 21.14
C ASN A 357 3.52 -8.73 19.73
N GLN A 358 3.84 -9.58 18.76
CA GLN A 358 3.43 -9.40 17.35
C GLN A 358 3.88 -8.04 16.78
N SER A 359 5.01 -7.53 17.25
CA SER A 359 5.50 -6.21 16.90
C SER A 359 5.68 -6.04 15.39
N LEU A 360 5.28 -4.87 14.89
CA LEU A 360 5.51 -4.46 13.50
C LEU A 360 6.75 -3.56 13.36
N TRP A 361 7.43 -3.23 14.47
CA TRP A 361 8.59 -2.35 14.45
C TRP A 361 9.85 -3.08 14.03
N GLN A 362 10.72 -2.39 13.29
CA GLN A 362 12.10 -2.82 13.07
C GLN A 362 12.93 -2.73 14.36
N GLY A 363 14.07 -3.40 14.41
CA GLY A 363 14.95 -3.41 15.58
C GLY A 363 14.50 -4.35 16.70
N ILE A 364 13.35 -5.02 16.56
CA ILE A 364 12.85 -5.94 17.58
C ILE A 364 13.67 -7.23 17.56
N ALA A 365 14.28 -7.56 18.70
CA ALA A 365 15.00 -8.81 18.90
C ALA A 365 14.04 -10.01 18.88
N ILE A 366 14.42 -11.03 18.12
CA ILE A 366 13.66 -12.28 18.01
C ILE A 366 13.91 -13.13 19.26
N SER A 367 12.87 -13.76 19.77
CA SER A 367 12.94 -14.70 20.87
C SER A 367 12.28 -16.03 20.52
N GLN A 368 12.39 -17.02 21.39
CA GLN A 368 11.55 -18.20 21.31
C GLN A 368 10.32 -18.06 22.21
N TYR A 369 9.18 -18.58 21.76
CA TYR A 369 7.95 -18.61 22.56
C TYR A 369 7.16 -19.90 22.27
N THR A 370 6.29 -20.30 23.21
CA THR A 370 5.35 -21.42 22.97
C THR A 370 4.64 -21.25 21.64
N CYS A 371 4.67 -22.26 20.78
CA CYS A 371 4.02 -22.20 19.48
C CYS A 371 2.50 -22.00 19.64
N ASN A 372 1.96 -20.97 19.00
CA ASN A 372 0.57 -20.54 19.16
C ASN A 372 -0.18 -20.30 17.83
N SER A 373 0.43 -20.68 16.71
CA SER A 373 -0.08 -20.47 15.34
C SER A 373 -0.24 -19.00 14.91
N GLY A 374 0.21 -18.03 15.73
CA GLY A 374 0.19 -16.60 15.42
C GLY A 374 1.04 -16.25 14.18
N THR A 375 0.68 -15.18 13.49
CA THR A 375 1.43 -14.70 12.31
C THR A 375 2.85 -14.23 12.65
N ASN A 376 3.11 -13.87 13.91
CA ASN A 376 4.41 -13.48 14.43
C ASN A 376 5.39 -14.65 14.60
N GLN A 377 4.94 -15.89 14.41
CA GLN A 377 5.75 -17.12 14.44
C GLN A 377 5.84 -17.80 13.06
N LYS A 378 5.34 -17.14 12.03
CA LYS A 378 5.30 -17.65 10.65
C LYS A 378 6.29 -16.88 9.78
N TRP A 379 7.16 -17.62 9.09
CA TRP A 379 8.24 -17.09 8.28
C TRP A 379 8.16 -17.60 6.85
N TRP A 380 8.25 -16.71 5.88
CA TRP A 380 8.44 -17.05 4.48
C TRP A 380 9.93 -17.19 4.20
N PHE A 381 10.34 -18.36 3.75
CA PHE A 381 11.69 -18.64 3.28
C PHE A 381 11.75 -18.32 1.80
N LYS A 382 12.00 -17.06 1.48
CA LYS A 382 12.14 -16.60 0.10
C LYS A 382 13.49 -17.07 -0.45
N ASP A 383 13.44 -17.99 -1.43
CA ASP A 383 14.66 -18.49 -2.10
C ASP A 383 15.24 -17.40 -3.01
N LEU A 384 16.52 -17.11 -2.85
CA LEU A 384 17.26 -16.15 -3.67
C LEU A 384 17.95 -16.79 -4.86
N GLY A 385 17.80 -18.10 -5.11
CA GLY A 385 18.41 -18.85 -6.22
C GLY A 385 19.92 -19.04 -6.08
N THR A 386 20.52 -18.70 -4.94
CA THR A 386 21.97 -18.73 -4.68
C THR A 386 22.35 -19.68 -3.53
N GLY A 387 21.40 -20.50 -3.06
CA GLY A 387 21.53 -21.33 -1.87
C GLY A 387 21.28 -20.57 -0.57
N TYR A 388 20.86 -19.30 -0.66
CA TYR A 388 20.47 -18.47 0.45
C TYR A 388 18.98 -18.12 0.39
N TYR A 389 18.42 -17.82 1.56
CA TYR A 389 17.04 -17.43 1.76
C TYR A 389 16.97 -16.12 2.53
N GLU A 390 15.98 -15.28 2.21
CA GLU A 390 15.48 -14.26 3.13
C GLU A 390 14.33 -14.85 3.94
N LEU A 391 14.33 -14.65 5.25
CA LEU A 391 13.27 -15.09 6.14
C LEU A 391 12.39 -13.90 6.51
N MET A 392 11.23 -13.79 5.87
CA MET A 392 10.30 -12.69 6.08
C MET A 392 9.15 -13.10 7.01
N GLY A 393 8.91 -12.31 8.06
CA GLY A 393 7.81 -12.52 9.01
C GLY A 393 6.44 -12.30 8.37
N ARG A 394 5.49 -13.22 8.56
CA ARG A 394 4.12 -13.13 8.02
C ARG A 394 3.35 -11.94 8.61
N GLY A 395 3.57 -11.63 9.89
CA GLY A 395 2.87 -10.54 10.58
C GLY A 395 3.43 -9.18 10.22
N SER A 396 4.75 -9.02 10.31
CA SER A 396 5.44 -7.74 10.18
C SER A 396 5.85 -7.37 8.77
N SER A 397 6.04 -8.37 7.89
CA SER A 397 6.67 -8.22 6.56
C SER A 397 8.14 -7.75 6.63
N LEU A 398 8.77 -7.90 7.80
CA LEU A 398 10.17 -7.59 8.02
C LEU A 398 11.04 -8.84 7.89
N CYS A 399 12.30 -8.65 7.53
CA CYS A 399 13.28 -9.73 7.33
C CYS A 399 14.06 -10.02 8.61
N LEU A 400 14.31 -11.29 8.86
CA LEU A 400 15.22 -11.73 9.90
C LEU A 400 16.65 -11.28 9.57
N GLN A 401 17.28 -10.55 10.49
CA GLN A 401 18.61 -9.97 10.29
C GLN A 401 19.57 -10.36 11.40
N GLU A 402 20.77 -10.73 11.01
CA GLU A 402 21.91 -10.81 11.91
C GLU A 402 22.36 -9.39 12.30
N ASN A 403 22.37 -9.10 13.60
CA ASN A 403 22.79 -7.81 14.11
C ASN A 403 23.83 -8.03 15.25
N SER A 404 25.10 -8.09 14.87
CA SER A 404 26.17 -8.52 15.76
C SER A 404 25.89 -9.94 16.29
N THR A 405 25.68 -10.10 17.61
CA THR A 405 25.30 -11.39 18.23
C THR A 405 23.79 -11.58 18.34
N ASN A 406 22.99 -10.52 18.15
CA ASN A 406 21.54 -10.60 18.22
C ASN A 406 20.93 -10.89 16.85
N VAL A 407 19.71 -11.37 16.86
CA VAL A 407 18.90 -11.51 15.66
C VAL A 407 17.66 -10.63 15.80
N THR A 408 17.47 -9.71 14.86
CA THR A 408 16.34 -8.76 14.88
C THR A 408 15.47 -8.93 13.63
N GLN A 409 14.30 -8.33 13.65
CA GLN A 409 13.55 -8.09 12.40
C GLN A 409 13.83 -6.66 11.90
N GLU A 410 14.10 -6.52 10.60
CA GLU A 410 14.45 -5.25 9.96
C GLU A 410 13.73 -5.10 8.61
N ASN A 411 13.68 -3.89 8.07
CA ASN A 411 13.22 -3.69 6.70
C ASN A 411 14.04 -4.57 5.74
N CYS A 412 13.35 -5.25 4.82
CA CYS A 412 14.03 -6.11 3.83
C CYS A 412 14.80 -5.24 2.83
N THR A 413 16.10 -5.37 2.80
CA THR A 413 17.02 -4.59 1.95
C THR A 413 17.80 -5.45 0.95
N GLY A 414 17.74 -6.78 1.09
CA GLY A 414 18.57 -7.70 0.34
C GLY A 414 20.01 -7.78 0.81
N ALA A 415 20.36 -7.13 1.94
CA ALA A 415 21.70 -7.15 2.50
C ALA A 415 22.13 -8.57 2.89
N THR A 416 23.43 -8.86 2.85
CA THR A 416 23.97 -10.19 3.23
C THR A 416 23.67 -10.55 4.68
N THR A 417 23.49 -9.57 5.57
CA THR A 417 23.06 -9.75 6.96
C THR A 417 21.63 -10.27 7.12
N GLN A 418 20.81 -10.24 6.03
CA GLN A 418 19.46 -10.77 6.00
C GLN A 418 19.37 -12.11 5.27
N GLN A 419 20.51 -12.66 4.85
CA GLN A 419 20.55 -13.86 4.03
C GLN A 419 21.06 -15.06 4.86
N TRP A 420 20.32 -16.16 4.76
CA TRP A 420 20.50 -17.34 5.60
C TRP A 420 20.58 -18.59 4.72
N SER A 421 21.52 -19.47 4.98
CA SER A 421 21.58 -20.79 4.35
C SER A 421 20.99 -21.86 5.28
N LEU A 422 20.44 -22.91 4.67
CA LEU A 422 19.89 -24.06 5.39
C LEU A 422 20.79 -25.26 5.18
N THR A 423 21.35 -25.80 6.28
CA THR A 423 22.20 -27.01 6.24
C THR A 423 21.49 -28.13 6.97
N THR A 424 21.32 -29.28 6.31
CA THR A 424 20.69 -30.46 6.91
C THR A 424 21.53 -30.99 8.08
N SER A 425 20.86 -31.31 9.20
CA SER A 425 21.46 -31.89 10.39
C SER A 425 20.53 -33.02 10.92
N GLY A 426 20.64 -34.21 10.34
CA GLY A 426 19.68 -35.30 10.55
C GLY A 426 18.28 -34.92 10.05
N SER A 427 17.27 -35.00 10.91
CA SER A 427 15.88 -34.57 10.62
C SER A 427 15.66 -33.06 10.81
N TYR A 428 16.69 -32.28 11.13
CA TYR A 428 16.65 -30.88 11.45
C TYR A 428 17.44 -30.06 10.44
N VAL A 429 17.36 -28.75 10.54
CA VAL A 429 18.20 -27.80 9.79
C VAL A 429 18.97 -26.90 10.72
N LEU A 430 20.20 -26.56 10.36
CA LEU A 430 20.93 -25.42 10.88
C LEU A 430 20.63 -24.23 9.98
N VAL A 431 20.25 -23.09 10.54
CA VAL A 431 20.03 -21.83 9.85
C VAL A 431 21.28 -20.99 10.06
N LYS A 432 22.08 -20.76 9.00
CA LYS A 432 23.39 -20.10 9.09
C LYS A 432 23.32 -18.73 8.45
N ALA A 433 23.77 -17.71 9.17
CA ALA A 433 23.94 -16.36 8.66
C ALA A 433 24.99 -16.33 7.54
N ARG A 434 24.72 -15.58 6.48
CA ARG A 434 25.65 -15.46 5.34
C ARG A 434 26.89 -14.66 5.70
N THR A 435 26.76 -13.62 6.54
CA THR A 435 27.85 -12.70 6.84
C THR A 435 28.86 -13.31 7.81
N SER A 436 28.42 -13.81 8.97
CA SER A 436 29.32 -14.41 9.98
C SER A 436 29.60 -15.88 9.77
N GLY A 437 28.70 -16.61 9.09
CA GLY A 437 28.72 -18.08 9.02
C GLY A 437 28.25 -18.74 10.32
N GLU A 438 27.79 -17.98 11.31
CA GLU A 438 27.26 -18.47 12.58
C GLU A 438 25.86 -19.06 12.44
N CYS A 439 25.47 -19.90 13.37
CA CYS A 439 24.17 -20.57 13.40
C CYS A 439 23.17 -19.79 14.25
N LEU A 440 21.92 -19.78 13.82
CA LEU A 440 20.78 -19.34 14.61
C LEU A 440 20.68 -20.22 15.86
N ASP A 441 20.71 -19.64 17.04
CA ASP A 441 20.93 -20.29 18.34
C ASP A 441 19.91 -19.78 19.37
N VAL A 442 19.35 -20.68 20.16
CA VAL A 442 18.62 -20.29 21.36
C VAL A 442 19.65 -20.07 22.49
N ASN A 443 19.83 -18.82 22.89
CA ASN A 443 20.83 -18.38 23.82
C ASN A 443 20.83 -19.22 25.12
N GLY A 444 22.03 -19.72 25.48
CA GLY A 444 22.25 -20.55 26.65
C GLY A 444 21.50 -21.88 26.63
N ALA A 445 21.08 -22.38 25.48
CA ALA A 445 20.24 -23.56 25.31
C ALA A 445 18.97 -23.53 26.21
N SER A 446 18.47 -22.33 26.48
CA SER A 446 17.30 -22.11 27.34
C SER A 446 16.05 -22.81 26.76
N THR A 447 15.20 -23.31 27.67
CA THR A 447 13.87 -23.83 27.32
C THR A 447 12.73 -22.90 27.76
N ALA A 448 13.06 -21.73 28.33
CA ALA A 448 12.08 -20.75 28.79
C ALA A 448 11.46 -19.97 27.60
N ASN A 449 10.23 -19.48 27.79
CA ASN A 449 9.65 -18.46 26.88
C ASN A 449 10.48 -17.18 26.99
N SER A 450 10.48 -16.40 25.90
CA SER A 450 11.21 -15.14 25.76
C SER A 450 12.73 -15.25 25.83
N ALA A 451 13.31 -16.49 25.76
CA ALA A 451 14.75 -16.62 25.59
C ALA A 451 15.17 -16.07 24.21
N ALA A 452 16.23 -15.27 24.19
CA ALA A 452 16.71 -14.62 22.98
C ALA A 452 17.19 -15.65 21.95
N ILE A 453 16.90 -15.35 20.69
CA ILE A 453 17.52 -16.01 19.54
C ILE A 453 18.69 -15.14 19.08
N ILE A 454 19.86 -15.76 18.97
CA ILE A 454 21.14 -15.11 18.66
C ILE A 454 21.81 -15.80 17.46
N THR A 455 22.89 -15.26 16.96
CA THR A 455 23.87 -16.01 16.18
C THR A 455 25.01 -16.45 17.08
N TYR A 456 25.47 -17.68 16.89
CA TYR A 456 26.58 -18.26 17.65
C TYR A 456 27.36 -19.27 16.79
N THR A 457 28.61 -19.51 17.16
CA THR A 457 29.48 -20.50 16.48
C THR A 457 28.76 -21.83 16.32
N CYS A 458 28.69 -22.34 15.10
CA CYS A 458 27.97 -23.58 14.80
C CYS A 458 28.62 -24.78 15.47
N SER A 459 27.92 -25.37 16.41
CA SER A 459 28.32 -26.59 17.11
C SER A 459 27.47 -27.81 16.74
N GLY A 460 26.30 -27.56 16.13
CA GLY A 460 25.31 -28.60 15.86
C GLY A 460 24.55 -29.08 17.11
N ALA A 461 24.64 -28.35 18.23
CA ALA A 461 23.90 -28.62 19.45
C ALA A 461 22.37 -28.47 19.21
N THR A 462 21.55 -29.04 20.09
CA THR A 462 20.09 -29.10 19.91
C THR A 462 19.42 -27.74 19.91
N ASN A 463 20.01 -26.73 20.56
CA ASN A 463 19.53 -25.33 20.53
C ASN A 463 19.85 -24.57 19.23
N GLN A 464 20.66 -25.18 18.33
CA GLN A 464 20.93 -24.68 16.97
C GLN A 464 20.20 -25.48 15.89
N GLN A 465 19.48 -26.51 16.28
CA GLN A 465 18.74 -27.38 15.36
C GLN A 465 17.28 -26.99 15.33
N TRP A 466 16.76 -26.76 14.11
CA TRP A 466 15.42 -26.25 13.88
C TRP A 466 14.60 -27.19 13.01
N THR A 467 13.31 -27.30 13.31
CA THR A 467 12.34 -27.92 12.41
C THR A 467 11.56 -26.82 11.68
N ARG A 468 11.41 -26.98 10.37
CA ARG A 468 10.46 -26.17 9.58
C ARG A 468 9.08 -26.86 9.68
N GLY A 469 8.21 -26.29 10.52
CA GLY A 469 6.82 -26.74 10.63
C GLY A 469 5.89 -26.00 9.67
N SER A 470 4.80 -26.65 9.26
CA SER A 470 3.74 -26.05 8.43
C SER A 470 2.82 -25.16 9.28
#